data_0b60e0f1ea043301f7c182057ce89588
#
_entry.id   0b60e0f1ea043301f7c182057ce89588
#
_cell.length_a   1.000
_cell.length_b   1.000
_cell.length_c   1.000
_cell.angle_alpha   90.00
_cell.angle_beta   90.00
_cell.angle_gamma   90.00
#
_symmetry.space_group_name_H-M   'P 1'
#
loop_
_entity.id
_entity.type
_entity.pdbx_description
1 polymer ?
#
loop_
_entity_poly.entity_id
_entity_poly.type
_entity_poly.pdbx_seq_one_letter_code
_entity_poly.pdbx_strand_id
1 'polypeptide(L)'
;MSVSLVRRVIIALSIAAFGSGMSMRIMDPMLVQLSLDFAIPLGMASWTITVFGVAYGFAQLIFGPLGDRYGKVKIVAWGCCACSLAALFCGITTEFTGLLIARIFAGITAASIIPLAMAWIGDVVVYEHRQSVLAKFLIGQILGLSTGVFLGGFSVDFFHWRLPFFFICVWFAAISAYLGLVIQRLPKSTHIIQLGEGVGLSRTVGEFRQVLNVAWSKQVLLTVTLEGAAVFGALAFIPAHLHTVHNVSLFSSGAFVVLFGLGGLAFAFRSRFWVSRFGEVGLIRTGALLMCTALLSLAWIPFWWWLMPACFLFGLGFYMMHNTLQINATQMAPERRGAAVAAFASCFFMGQSLGVAINGSLFSVVGTPVLLSCSGLLLLIVGSRFAQLRQLRITH
;
A
#
# COMPACT_ATOMS: atom_id res chain seq x y z
N MET A 1 -19.89 4.21 -24.34
CA MET A 1 -19.74 5.27 -23.31
C MET A 1 -19.10 6.51 -23.93
N SER A 2 -19.55 7.73 -23.57
CA SER A 2 -18.86 8.94 -24.04
C SER A 2 -17.45 9.04 -23.39
N VAL A 3 -16.46 9.51 -24.15
CA VAL A 3 -15.07 9.69 -23.66
C VAL A 3 -15.04 10.60 -22.43
N SER A 4 -15.91 11.62 -22.39
CA SER A 4 -16.03 12.54 -21.25
C SER A 4 -16.51 11.85 -19.96
N LEU A 5 -17.43 10.89 -20.08
CA LEU A 5 -17.93 10.13 -18.92
C LEU A 5 -16.86 9.17 -18.37
N VAL A 6 -16.15 8.45 -19.26
CA VAL A 6 -15.03 7.58 -18.88
C VAL A 6 -13.97 8.38 -18.10
N ARG A 7 -13.58 9.55 -18.63
CA ARG A 7 -12.60 10.43 -17.98
C ARG A 7 -13.05 10.88 -16.59
N ARG A 8 -14.33 11.25 -16.41
CA ARG A 8 -14.88 11.64 -15.11
C ARG A 8 -14.82 10.51 -14.09
N VAL A 9 -15.17 9.28 -14.52
CA VAL A 9 -15.06 8.11 -13.62
C VAL A 9 -13.62 7.82 -13.23
N ILE A 10 -12.66 7.86 -14.18
CA ILE A 10 -11.24 7.64 -13.89
C ILE A 10 -10.73 8.67 -12.88
N ILE A 11 -11.09 9.95 -13.03
CA ILE A 11 -10.71 11.01 -12.08
C ILE A 11 -11.28 10.70 -10.69
N ALA A 12 -12.57 10.35 -10.59
CA ALA A 12 -13.20 10.03 -9.32
C ALA A 12 -12.56 8.81 -8.64
N LEU A 13 -12.24 7.77 -9.41
CA LEU A 13 -11.51 6.59 -8.92
C LEU A 13 -10.10 6.95 -8.45
N SER A 14 -9.40 7.87 -9.14
CA SER A 14 -8.06 8.35 -8.72
C SER A 14 -8.14 9.12 -7.41
N ILE A 15 -9.18 9.94 -7.22
CA ILE A 15 -9.44 10.67 -5.97
C ILE A 15 -9.83 9.70 -4.84
N ALA A 16 -10.56 8.60 -5.15
CA ALA A 16 -10.84 7.54 -4.18
C ALA A 16 -9.56 6.79 -3.78
N ALA A 17 -8.69 6.48 -4.74
CA ALA A 17 -7.40 5.85 -4.50
C ALA A 17 -6.46 6.73 -3.65
N PHE A 18 -6.48 8.05 -3.85
CA PHE A 18 -5.79 9.02 -2.99
C PHE A 18 -6.28 8.91 -1.54
N GLY A 19 -7.60 8.92 -1.32
CA GLY A 19 -8.18 8.74 0.03
C GLY A 19 -7.81 7.40 0.67
N SER A 20 -7.80 6.31 -0.11
CA SER A 20 -7.37 4.98 0.35
C SER A 20 -5.90 4.98 0.78
N GLY A 21 -5.00 5.57 -0.03
CA GLY A 21 -3.59 5.74 0.31
C GLY A 21 -3.40 6.57 1.59
N MET A 22 -4.12 7.68 1.72
CA MET A 22 -4.09 8.54 2.89
C MET A 22 -4.52 7.78 4.16
N SER A 23 -5.64 7.06 4.11
CA SER A 23 -6.15 6.25 5.25
C SER A 23 -5.18 5.14 5.67
N MET A 24 -4.41 4.60 4.72
CA MET A 24 -3.44 3.53 4.96
C MET A 24 -2.25 3.98 5.82
N ARG A 25 -1.73 5.19 5.58
CA ARG A 25 -0.45 5.64 6.15
C ARG A 25 -0.57 6.74 7.22
N ILE A 26 -1.79 7.18 7.51
CA ILE A 26 -2.03 8.29 8.44
C ILE A 26 -1.59 8.00 9.87
N MET A 27 -1.61 6.72 10.28
CA MET A 27 -1.25 6.29 11.63
C MET A 27 0.25 6.30 11.91
N ASP A 28 1.11 6.25 10.89
CA ASP A 28 2.54 6.08 11.07
C ASP A 28 3.18 7.15 11.98
N PRO A 29 2.96 8.45 11.77
CA PRO A 29 3.50 9.48 12.65
C PRO A 29 2.71 9.64 13.96
N MET A 30 1.53 9.02 14.07
CA MET A 30 0.67 9.13 15.25
C MET A 30 1.03 8.15 16.37
N LEU A 31 1.87 7.14 16.13
CA LEU A 31 2.12 6.04 17.07
C LEU A 31 2.58 6.52 18.44
N VAL A 32 3.46 7.54 18.49
CA VAL A 32 3.96 8.12 19.74
C VAL A 32 2.81 8.78 20.51
N GLN A 33 2.00 9.59 19.84
CA GLN A 33 0.87 10.28 20.47
C GLN A 33 -0.21 9.30 20.95
N LEU A 34 -0.53 8.26 20.16
CA LEU A 34 -1.46 7.22 20.57
C LEU A 34 -0.99 6.46 21.81
N SER A 35 0.32 6.19 21.88
CA SER A 35 0.93 5.57 23.06
C SER A 35 0.72 6.41 24.32
N LEU A 36 0.85 7.74 24.21
CA LEU A 36 0.64 8.67 25.32
C LEU A 36 -0.86 8.80 25.68
N ASP A 37 -1.73 9.03 24.70
CA ASP A 37 -3.16 9.30 24.93
C ASP A 37 -3.90 8.09 25.52
N PHE A 38 -3.55 6.87 25.08
CA PHE A 38 -4.16 5.65 25.58
C PHE A 38 -3.37 4.98 26.71
N ALA A 39 -2.24 5.56 27.14
CA ALA A 39 -1.33 5.03 28.17
C ALA A 39 -0.92 3.56 27.89
N ILE A 40 -0.54 3.27 26.64
CA ILE A 40 -0.16 1.94 26.14
C ILE A 40 1.26 1.96 25.57
N PRO A 41 1.96 0.80 25.53
CA PRO A 41 3.26 0.71 24.86
C PRO A 41 3.14 1.07 23.37
N LEU A 42 4.20 1.70 22.78
CA LEU A 42 4.24 2.07 21.36
C LEU A 42 4.04 0.86 20.45
N GLY A 43 4.56 -0.30 20.82
CA GLY A 43 4.33 -1.55 20.11
C GLY A 43 2.85 -1.93 20.06
N MET A 44 2.08 -1.62 21.13
CA MET A 44 0.64 -1.83 21.14
C MET A 44 -0.09 -0.81 20.24
N ALA A 45 0.36 0.45 20.20
CA ALA A 45 -0.16 1.46 19.28
C ALA A 45 -0.01 1.04 17.81
N SER A 46 1.09 0.35 17.45
CA SER A 46 1.34 -0.12 16.08
C SER A 46 0.32 -1.16 15.57
N TRP A 47 -0.46 -1.79 16.45
CA TRP A 47 -1.57 -2.66 16.04
C TRP A 47 -2.63 -1.92 15.22
N THR A 48 -2.76 -0.60 15.37
CA THR A 48 -3.66 0.22 14.52
C THR A 48 -3.29 0.16 13.03
N ILE A 49 -2.02 -0.02 12.71
CA ILE A 49 -1.52 -0.22 11.34
C ILE A 49 -1.66 -1.70 10.95
N THR A 50 -1.28 -2.60 11.86
CA THR A 50 -1.27 -4.05 11.63
C THR A 50 -2.67 -4.57 11.29
N VAL A 51 -3.69 -4.27 12.10
CA VAL A 51 -5.06 -4.78 11.88
C VAL A 51 -5.68 -4.22 10.61
N PHE A 52 -5.38 -2.97 10.26
CA PHE A 52 -5.78 -2.39 8.98
C PHE A 52 -5.19 -3.17 7.80
N GLY A 53 -3.89 -3.41 7.81
CA GLY A 53 -3.19 -4.11 6.71
C GLY A 53 -3.61 -5.57 6.58
N VAL A 54 -3.81 -6.30 7.69
CA VAL A 54 -4.35 -7.66 7.68
C VAL A 54 -5.75 -7.68 7.08
N ALA A 55 -6.64 -6.82 7.56
CA ALA A 55 -8.01 -6.71 7.08
C ALA A 55 -8.07 -6.34 5.59
N TYR A 56 -7.22 -5.40 5.17
CA TYR A 56 -7.08 -4.97 3.77
C TYR A 56 -6.60 -6.14 2.89
N GLY A 57 -5.54 -6.85 3.30
CA GLY A 57 -4.96 -7.96 2.54
C GLY A 57 -5.94 -9.12 2.31
N PHE A 58 -6.71 -9.51 3.35
CA PHE A 58 -7.73 -10.53 3.21
C PHE A 58 -8.94 -10.08 2.38
N ALA A 59 -9.42 -8.87 2.60
CA ALA A 59 -10.60 -8.33 1.92
C ALA A 59 -10.39 -8.18 0.40
N GLN A 60 -9.17 -7.91 -0.06
CA GLN A 60 -8.86 -7.84 -1.50
C GLN A 60 -9.25 -9.12 -2.25
N LEU A 61 -9.13 -10.29 -1.62
CA LEU A 61 -9.46 -11.58 -2.25
C LEU A 61 -10.96 -11.72 -2.54
N ILE A 62 -11.80 -10.99 -1.79
CA ILE A 62 -13.26 -11.07 -1.87
C ILE A 62 -13.82 -10.03 -2.85
N PHE A 63 -13.20 -8.86 -2.95
CA PHE A 63 -13.75 -7.77 -3.74
C PHE A 63 -13.70 -7.98 -5.25
N GLY A 64 -12.78 -8.79 -5.78
CA GLY A 64 -12.75 -9.14 -7.20
C GLY A 64 -14.10 -9.74 -7.67
N PRO A 65 -14.48 -10.91 -7.16
CA PRO A 65 -15.76 -11.54 -7.47
C PRO A 65 -16.98 -10.65 -7.18
N LEU A 66 -16.93 -9.87 -6.10
CA LEU A 66 -18.01 -8.95 -5.73
C LEU A 66 -18.19 -7.84 -6.78
N GLY A 67 -17.09 -7.29 -7.26
CA GLY A 67 -17.08 -6.26 -8.30
C GLY A 67 -17.60 -6.76 -9.64
N ASP A 68 -17.27 -8.01 -9.99
CA ASP A 68 -17.78 -8.65 -11.22
C ASP A 68 -19.30 -8.92 -11.14
N ARG A 69 -19.80 -9.27 -9.95
CA ARG A 69 -21.23 -9.55 -9.73
C ARG A 69 -22.10 -8.30 -9.66
N TYR A 70 -21.66 -7.27 -8.93
CA TYR A 70 -22.50 -6.10 -8.60
C TYR A 70 -22.09 -4.84 -9.37
N GLY A 71 -20.99 -4.90 -10.14
CA GLY A 71 -20.42 -3.78 -10.87
C GLY A 71 -19.29 -3.07 -10.10
N LYS A 72 -18.12 -3.02 -10.72
CA LYS A 72 -16.86 -2.54 -10.08
C LYS A 72 -16.99 -1.13 -9.51
N VAL A 73 -17.50 -0.16 -10.30
CA VAL A 73 -17.68 1.23 -9.85
C VAL A 73 -18.68 1.35 -8.72
N LYS A 74 -19.73 0.53 -8.74
CA LYS A 74 -20.77 0.51 -7.69
C LYS A 74 -20.21 0.01 -6.37
N ILE A 75 -19.41 -1.07 -6.38
CA ILE A 75 -18.73 -1.57 -5.19
C ILE A 75 -17.72 -0.55 -4.66
N VAL A 76 -16.97 0.16 -5.53
CA VAL A 76 -16.08 1.25 -5.09
C VAL A 76 -16.87 2.38 -4.43
N ALA A 77 -18.02 2.78 -4.98
CA ALA A 77 -18.86 3.82 -4.37
C ALA A 77 -19.36 3.41 -2.95
N TRP A 78 -19.82 2.16 -2.80
CA TRP A 78 -20.20 1.63 -1.49
C TRP A 78 -19.02 1.50 -0.54
N GLY A 79 -17.86 1.07 -1.06
CA GLY A 79 -16.60 1.02 -0.31
C GLY A 79 -16.20 2.41 0.22
N CYS A 80 -16.32 3.46 -0.60
CA CYS A 80 -16.08 4.84 -0.15
C CYS A 80 -17.09 5.27 0.93
N CYS A 81 -18.37 4.94 0.79
CA CYS A 81 -19.36 5.20 1.84
C CYS A 81 -18.98 4.54 3.16
N ALA A 82 -18.63 3.26 3.10
CA ALA A 82 -18.21 2.50 4.28
C ALA A 82 -16.86 3.01 4.86
N CYS A 83 -15.90 3.44 4.01
CA CYS A 83 -14.67 4.09 4.46
C CYS A 83 -14.95 5.41 5.21
N SER A 84 -15.95 6.18 4.75
CA SER A 84 -16.38 7.40 5.43
C SER A 84 -16.86 7.09 6.85
N LEU A 85 -17.72 6.08 7.01
CA LEU A 85 -18.21 5.65 8.32
C LEU A 85 -17.09 5.10 9.21
N ALA A 86 -16.18 4.30 8.64
CA ALA A 86 -15.03 3.78 9.38
C ALA A 86 -14.10 4.91 9.85
N ALA A 87 -13.86 5.91 9.01
CA ALA A 87 -13.07 7.09 9.39
C ALA A 87 -13.77 7.90 10.48
N LEU A 88 -15.07 8.12 10.37
CA LEU A 88 -15.85 8.77 11.43
C LEU A 88 -15.68 8.01 12.76
N PHE A 89 -15.79 6.69 12.73
CA PHE A 89 -15.63 5.87 13.93
C PHE A 89 -14.21 5.97 14.51
N CYS A 90 -13.15 6.00 13.68
CA CYS A 90 -11.78 6.29 14.15
C CYS A 90 -11.68 7.65 14.86
N GLY A 91 -12.39 8.68 14.36
CA GLY A 91 -12.36 10.04 14.92
C GLY A 91 -13.09 10.20 16.24
N ILE A 92 -14.18 9.46 16.47
CA ILE A 92 -15.05 9.64 17.66
C ILE A 92 -14.76 8.66 18.80
N THR A 93 -14.08 7.54 18.53
CA THR A 93 -13.81 6.52 19.56
C THR A 93 -12.92 7.06 20.68
N THR A 94 -13.23 6.69 21.92
CA THR A 94 -12.49 7.07 23.12
C THR A 94 -11.59 5.97 23.65
N GLU A 95 -11.82 4.72 23.20
CA GLU A 95 -11.10 3.55 23.67
C GLU A 95 -10.19 2.99 22.57
N PHE A 96 -9.03 2.47 22.95
CA PHE A 96 -8.08 1.87 22.03
C PHE A 96 -8.66 0.67 21.27
N THR A 97 -9.42 -0.20 21.95
CA THR A 97 -10.12 -1.33 21.31
C THR A 97 -11.11 -0.88 20.24
N GLY A 98 -11.87 0.20 20.52
CA GLY A 98 -12.76 0.82 19.53
C GLY A 98 -12.00 1.33 18.31
N LEU A 99 -10.80 1.91 18.52
CA LEU A 99 -9.94 2.35 17.43
C LEU A 99 -9.44 1.16 16.59
N LEU A 100 -9.06 0.05 17.21
CA LEU A 100 -8.66 -1.17 16.49
C LEU A 100 -9.80 -1.71 15.63
N ILE A 101 -11.03 -1.79 16.17
CA ILE A 101 -12.20 -2.22 15.42
C ILE A 101 -12.48 -1.28 14.25
N ALA A 102 -12.44 0.03 14.46
CA ALA A 102 -12.61 1.02 13.40
C ALA A 102 -11.54 0.87 12.30
N ARG A 103 -10.30 0.57 12.66
CA ARG A 103 -9.19 0.32 11.73
C ARG A 103 -9.38 -0.97 10.93
N ILE A 104 -9.92 -2.03 11.53
CA ILE A 104 -10.31 -3.26 10.80
C ILE A 104 -11.35 -2.92 9.72
N PHE A 105 -12.42 -2.20 10.09
CA PHE A 105 -13.45 -1.78 9.13
C PHE A 105 -12.88 -0.88 8.04
N ALA A 106 -12.00 0.06 8.38
CA ALA A 106 -11.33 0.91 7.41
C ALA A 106 -10.47 0.09 6.42
N GLY A 107 -9.75 -0.93 6.91
CA GLY A 107 -8.95 -1.84 6.08
C GLY A 107 -9.81 -2.66 5.12
N ILE A 108 -10.88 -3.30 5.63
CA ILE A 108 -11.82 -4.07 4.80
C ILE A 108 -12.38 -3.19 3.68
N THR A 109 -12.91 -2.03 4.01
CA THR A 109 -13.64 -1.19 3.07
C THR A 109 -12.71 -0.54 2.04
N ALA A 110 -11.53 -0.08 2.46
CA ALA A 110 -10.53 0.51 1.57
C ALA A 110 -9.98 -0.49 0.54
N ALA A 111 -9.95 -1.78 0.86
CA ALA A 111 -9.49 -2.84 -0.04
C ALA A 111 -10.33 -2.97 -1.32
N SER A 112 -11.56 -2.47 -1.34
CA SER A 112 -12.43 -2.47 -2.52
C SER A 112 -12.01 -1.45 -3.59
N ILE A 113 -11.25 -0.39 -3.22
CA ILE A 113 -11.10 0.79 -4.07
C ILE A 113 -10.10 0.54 -5.19
N ILE A 114 -8.84 0.26 -4.85
CA ILE A 114 -7.74 0.23 -5.83
C ILE A 114 -7.86 -0.93 -6.80
N PRO A 115 -8.06 -2.20 -6.36
CA PRO A 115 -8.13 -3.33 -7.29
C PRO A 115 -9.31 -3.22 -8.26
N LEU A 116 -10.48 -2.82 -7.77
CA LEU A 116 -11.68 -2.69 -8.62
C LEU A 116 -11.58 -1.49 -9.58
N ALA A 117 -10.97 -0.38 -9.16
CA ALA A 117 -10.70 0.75 -10.03
C ALA A 117 -9.75 0.35 -11.17
N MET A 118 -8.65 -0.35 -10.86
CA MET A 118 -7.71 -0.84 -11.87
C MET A 118 -8.38 -1.84 -12.83
N ALA A 119 -9.19 -2.76 -12.31
CA ALA A 119 -9.94 -3.71 -13.11
C ALA A 119 -10.93 -3.01 -14.04
N TRP A 120 -11.69 -2.02 -13.53
CA TRP A 120 -12.62 -1.25 -14.36
C TRP A 120 -11.91 -0.45 -15.46
N ILE A 121 -10.77 0.20 -15.15
CA ILE A 121 -9.94 0.88 -16.14
C ILE A 121 -9.49 -0.11 -17.21
N GLY A 122 -9.09 -1.32 -16.81
CA GLY A 122 -8.75 -2.41 -17.72
C GLY A 122 -9.88 -2.84 -18.66
N ASP A 123 -11.15 -2.74 -18.22
CA ASP A 123 -12.31 -3.12 -19.02
C ASP A 123 -12.70 -2.04 -20.03
N VAL A 124 -12.55 -0.75 -19.70
CA VAL A 124 -13.11 0.36 -20.51
C VAL A 124 -12.08 1.10 -21.34
N VAL A 125 -10.79 0.98 -21.02
CA VAL A 125 -9.70 1.65 -21.73
C VAL A 125 -9.07 0.67 -22.73
N VAL A 126 -8.97 1.10 -24.00
CA VAL A 126 -8.31 0.33 -25.06
C VAL A 126 -6.86 0.01 -24.68
N TYR A 127 -6.39 -1.14 -25.12
CA TYR A 127 -5.12 -1.73 -24.66
C TYR A 127 -3.92 -0.77 -24.81
N GLU A 128 -3.85 -0.03 -25.93
CA GLU A 128 -2.76 0.88 -26.28
C GLU A 128 -2.61 2.04 -25.28
N HIS A 129 -3.71 2.48 -24.66
CA HIS A 129 -3.73 3.61 -23.72
C HIS A 129 -3.79 3.16 -22.25
N ARG A 130 -4.07 1.88 -21.99
CA ARG A 130 -4.33 1.33 -20.66
C ARG A 130 -3.18 1.59 -19.69
N GLN A 131 -1.93 1.34 -20.11
CA GLN A 131 -0.76 1.54 -19.26
C GLN A 131 -0.59 2.99 -18.81
N SER A 132 -0.80 3.95 -19.73
CA SER A 132 -0.71 5.37 -19.42
C SER A 132 -1.79 5.84 -18.45
N VAL A 133 -3.02 5.32 -18.61
CA VAL A 133 -4.14 5.66 -17.71
C VAL A 133 -3.95 5.07 -16.32
N LEU A 134 -3.52 3.80 -16.23
CA LEU A 134 -3.20 3.15 -14.95
C LEU A 134 -2.06 3.85 -14.22
N ALA A 135 -1.02 4.27 -14.94
CA ALA A 135 0.07 5.04 -14.32
C ALA A 135 -0.42 6.35 -13.71
N LYS A 136 -1.29 7.10 -14.42
CA LYS A 136 -1.89 8.33 -13.88
C LYS A 136 -2.80 8.06 -12.68
N PHE A 137 -3.56 6.97 -12.71
CA PHE A 137 -4.39 6.53 -11.59
C PHE A 137 -3.54 6.24 -10.34
N LEU A 138 -2.42 5.52 -10.49
CA LEU A 138 -1.53 5.16 -9.39
C LEU A 138 -0.80 6.37 -8.77
N ILE A 139 -0.60 7.46 -9.53
CA ILE A 139 -0.10 8.73 -8.97
C ILE A 139 -1.02 9.20 -7.83
N GLY A 140 -2.35 9.09 -8.00
CA GLY A 140 -3.31 9.43 -6.95
C GLY A 140 -3.06 8.64 -5.66
N GLN A 141 -2.81 7.34 -5.76
CA GLN A 141 -2.49 6.50 -4.60
C GLN A 141 -1.17 6.90 -3.93
N ILE A 142 -0.10 7.11 -4.71
CA ILE A 142 1.22 7.50 -4.18
C ILE A 142 1.13 8.83 -3.44
N LEU A 143 0.45 9.82 -4.04
CA LEU A 143 0.22 11.11 -3.39
C LEU A 143 -0.62 10.96 -2.12
N GLY A 144 -1.61 10.07 -2.13
CA GLY A 144 -2.41 9.75 -0.95
C GLY A 144 -1.58 9.18 0.19
N LEU A 145 -0.71 8.22 -0.08
CA LEU A 145 0.21 7.64 0.91
C LEU A 145 1.07 8.75 1.56
N SER A 146 1.69 9.60 0.74
CA SER A 146 2.52 10.70 1.22
C SER A 146 1.73 11.74 2.03
N THR A 147 0.54 12.12 1.53
CA THR A 147 -0.35 13.07 2.22
C THR A 147 -0.85 12.50 3.55
N GLY A 148 -1.11 11.20 3.63
CA GLY A 148 -1.52 10.55 4.87
C GLY A 148 -0.48 10.70 5.97
N VAL A 149 0.77 10.40 5.68
CA VAL A 149 1.88 10.56 6.65
C VAL A 149 2.06 12.03 7.03
N PHE A 150 2.03 12.94 6.05
CA PHE A 150 2.16 14.37 6.30
C PHE A 150 1.03 14.91 7.19
N LEU A 151 -0.23 14.63 6.86
CA LEU A 151 -1.39 15.07 7.64
C LEU A 151 -1.42 14.45 9.04
N GLY A 152 -0.96 13.19 9.16
CA GLY A 152 -0.84 12.54 10.45
C GLY A 152 0.10 13.29 11.39
N GLY A 153 1.32 13.59 10.94
CA GLY A 153 2.30 14.35 11.71
C GLY A 153 1.85 15.79 11.98
N PHE A 154 1.31 16.47 10.96
CA PHE A 154 0.78 17.82 11.10
C PHE A 154 -0.30 17.93 12.17
N SER A 155 -1.23 16.96 12.19
CA SER A 155 -2.34 17.00 13.13
C SER A 155 -1.92 16.72 14.56
N VAL A 156 -0.90 15.88 14.76
CA VAL A 156 -0.38 15.62 16.10
C VAL A 156 0.33 16.85 16.69
N ASP A 157 1.16 17.51 15.91
CA ASP A 157 1.94 18.64 16.42
C ASP A 157 1.14 19.92 16.57
N PHE A 158 0.12 20.19 15.72
CA PHE A 158 -0.57 21.48 15.68
C PHE A 158 -2.03 21.44 16.14
N PHE A 159 -2.65 20.25 16.19
CA PHE A 159 -4.08 20.11 16.51
C PHE A 159 -4.34 18.91 17.42
N HIS A 160 -5.05 17.91 16.88
CA HIS A 160 -5.38 16.66 17.56
C HIS A 160 -5.37 15.53 16.55
N TRP A 161 -4.82 14.38 16.91
CA TRP A 161 -4.69 13.21 16.03
C TRP A 161 -6.03 12.69 15.45
N ARG A 162 -7.16 13.03 16.06
CA ARG A 162 -8.49 12.66 15.54
C ARG A 162 -8.93 13.49 14.33
N LEU A 163 -8.42 14.72 14.19
CA LEU A 163 -8.89 15.66 13.17
C LEU A 163 -8.79 15.12 11.73
N PRO A 164 -7.70 14.46 11.31
CA PRO A 164 -7.58 13.92 9.96
C PRO A 164 -8.64 12.86 9.63
N PHE A 165 -9.15 12.14 10.61
CA PHE A 165 -10.20 11.14 10.37
C PHE A 165 -11.52 11.78 9.99
N PHE A 166 -11.86 12.95 10.55
CA PHE A 166 -13.03 13.71 10.12
C PHE A 166 -12.84 14.24 8.69
N PHE A 167 -11.63 14.69 8.35
CA PHE A 167 -11.32 15.07 6.98
C PHE A 167 -11.48 13.89 6.01
N ILE A 168 -10.92 12.71 6.34
CA ILE A 168 -11.06 11.47 5.55
C ILE A 168 -12.53 11.05 5.43
N CYS A 169 -13.32 11.20 6.50
CA CYS A 169 -14.76 10.93 6.49
C CYS A 169 -15.47 11.79 5.44
N VAL A 170 -15.30 13.10 5.48
CA VAL A 170 -15.91 14.04 4.52
C VAL A 170 -15.41 13.75 3.10
N TRP A 171 -14.12 13.49 2.95
CA TRP A 171 -13.50 13.14 1.66
C TRP A 171 -14.19 11.95 1.01
N PHE A 172 -14.29 10.84 1.72
CA PHE A 172 -14.91 9.63 1.19
C PHE A 172 -16.43 9.76 1.01
N ALA A 173 -17.12 10.50 1.88
CA ALA A 173 -18.54 10.80 1.70
C ALA A 173 -18.81 11.56 0.40
N ALA A 174 -18.01 12.60 0.12
CA ALA A 174 -18.11 13.39 -1.11
C ALA A 174 -17.86 12.55 -2.35
N ILE A 175 -16.84 11.68 -2.33
CA ILE A 175 -16.51 10.79 -3.46
C ILE A 175 -17.61 9.75 -3.66
N SER A 176 -18.11 9.15 -2.58
CA SER A 176 -19.21 8.18 -2.65
C SER A 176 -20.47 8.80 -3.28
N ALA A 177 -20.83 10.00 -2.84
CA ALA A 177 -21.98 10.74 -3.39
C ALA A 177 -21.76 11.06 -4.88
N TYR A 178 -20.58 11.54 -5.25
CA TYR A 178 -20.23 11.83 -6.64
C TYR A 178 -20.28 10.58 -7.53
N LEU A 179 -19.69 9.47 -7.09
CA LEU A 179 -19.73 8.20 -7.81
C LEU A 179 -21.17 7.70 -7.93
N GLY A 180 -22.02 7.84 -6.89
CA GLY A 180 -23.43 7.50 -6.93
C GLY A 180 -24.19 8.25 -8.04
N LEU A 181 -23.92 9.57 -8.18
CA LEU A 181 -24.51 10.38 -9.27
C LEU A 181 -23.98 9.96 -10.66
N VAL A 182 -22.71 9.62 -10.76
CA VAL A 182 -22.10 9.20 -12.04
C VAL A 182 -22.60 7.82 -12.46
N ILE A 183 -22.78 6.91 -11.53
CA ILE A 183 -23.28 5.55 -11.79
C ILE A 183 -24.67 5.58 -12.46
N GLN A 184 -25.56 6.51 -12.06
CA GLN A 184 -26.88 6.67 -12.68
C GLN A 184 -26.81 7.00 -14.17
N ARG A 185 -25.67 7.55 -14.65
CA ARG A 185 -25.42 7.90 -16.05
C ARG A 185 -24.66 6.82 -16.83
N LEU A 186 -24.22 5.76 -16.16
CA LEU A 186 -23.53 4.66 -16.80
C LEU A 186 -24.54 3.74 -17.50
N PRO A 187 -24.26 3.23 -18.71
CA PRO A 187 -25.11 2.25 -19.38
C PRO A 187 -25.30 1.00 -18.51
N LYS A 188 -26.51 0.49 -18.44
CA LYS A 188 -26.83 -0.72 -17.65
C LYS A 188 -26.03 -1.95 -18.10
N SER A 189 -25.60 -2.02 -19.35
CA SER A 189 -24.76 -3.07 -19.91
C SER A 189 -23.34 -3.14 -19.33
N THR A 190 -22.83 -2.06 -18.69
CA THR A 190 -21.55 -2.06 -17.99
C THR A 190 -21.65 -2.65 -16.57
N HIS A 191 -22.86 -3.00 -16.13
CA HIS A 191 -23.12 -3.52 -14.78
C HIS A 191 -23.22 -5.04 -14.71
N ILE A 192 -23.34 -5.73 -15.86
CA ILE A 192 -23.58 -7.17 -15.87
C ILE A 192 -22.66 -7.79 -16.91
N ILE A 193 -21.47 -8.20 -16.52
CA ILE A 193 -20.82 -9.30 -17.21
C ILE A 193 -21.65 -10.52 -16.84
N GLN A 194 -22.26 -11.15 -17.86
CA GLN A 194 -23.06 -12.36 -17.70
C GLN A 194 -22.30 -13.32 -16.77
N LEU A 195 -22.94 -13.63 -15.67
CA LEU A 195 -22.52 -14.69 -14.77
C LEU A 195 -22.59 -15.99 -15.58
N GLY A 196 -21.45 -16.41 -16.14
CA GLY A 196 -21.25 -17.82 -16.38
C GLY A 196 -21.41 -18.52 -15.02
N GLU A 197 -22.25 -19.53 -14.98
CA GLU A 197 -22.47 -20.36 -13.81
C GLU A 197 -21.13 -20.70 -13.17
N GLY A 198 -20.92 -20.28 -11.90
CA GLY A 198 -19.77 -20.72 -11.12
C GLY A 198 -18.77 -19.70 -10.61
N VAL A 199 -19.09 -18.38 -10.52
CA VAL A 199 -18.23 -17.41 -9.79
C VAL A 199 -18.54 -17.51 -8.29
N GLY A 200 -18.18 -18.64 -7.69
CA GLY A 200 -18.29 -18.88 -6.25
C GLY A 200 -16.92 -18.73 -5.55
N LEU A 201 -16.95 -18.48 -4.26
CA LEU A 201 -15.76 -18.41 -3.40
C LEU A 201 -14.86 -19.67 -3.55
N SER A 202 -15.46 -20.83 -3.78
CA SER A 202 -14.75 -22.11 -4.03
C SER A 202 -13.88 -22.07 -5.30
N ARG A 203 -14.32 -21.44 -6.37
CA ARG A 203 -13.52 -21.27 -7.59
C ARG A 203 -12.34 -20.34 -7.34
N THR A 204 -12.57 -19.22 -6.65
CA THR A 204 -11.50 -18.28 -6.27
C THR A 204 -10.44 -18.98 -5.42
N VAL A 205 -10.83 -19.76 -4.40
CA VAL A 205 -9.92 -20.57 -3.58
C VAL A 205 -9.16 -21.59 -4.44
N GLY A 206 -9.86 -22.26 -5.37
CA GLY A 206 -9.24 -23.18 -6.32
C GLY A 206 -8.18 -22.54 -7.20
N GLU A 207 -8.44 -21.33 -7.72
CA GLU A 207 -7.49 -20.56 -8.54
C GLU A 207 -6.26 -20.13 -7.72
N PHE A 208 -6.44 -19.68 -6.47
CA PHE A 208 -5.32 -19.39 -5.57
C PHE A 208 -4.47 -20.63 -5.27
N ARG A 209 -5.11 -21.77 -4.99
CA ARG A 209 -4.39 -23.03 -4.76
C ARG A 209 -3.54 -23.42 -5.97
N GLN A 210 -4.04 -23.22 -7.18
CA GLN A 210 -3.29 -23.49 -8.41
C GLN A 210 -2.12 -22.55 -8.60
N VAL A 211 -2.27 -21.25 -8.30
CA VAL A 211 -1.15 -20.29 -8.28
C VAL A 211 -0.08 -20.75 -7.29
N LEU A 212 -0.46 -21.20 -6.10
CA LEU A 212 0.45 -21.69 -5.07
C LEU A 212 1.14 -23.02 -5.46
N ASN A 213 0.60 -23.80 -6.38
CA ASN A 213 1.25 -25.04 -6.85
C ASN A 213 2.43 -24.78 -7.79
N VAL A 214 2.52 -23.60 -8.40
CA VAL A 214 3.64 -23.22 -9.26
C VAL A 214 4.86 -22.85 -8.40
N ALA A 215 5.98 -23.53 -8.59
CA ALA A 215 7.20 -23.32 -7.80
C ALA A 215 7.70 -21.87 -7.87
N TRP A 216 7.67 -21.24 -9.06
CA TRP A 216 8.05 -19.84 -9.24
C TRP A 216 7.12 -18.88 -8.50
N SER A 217 5.82 -19.15 -8.52
CA SER A 217 4.86 -18.34 -7.76
C SER A 217 5.18 -18.32 -6.27
N LYS A 218 5.55 -19.46 -5.68
CA LYS A 218 5.97 -19.52 -4.27
C LYS A 218 7.16 -18.59 -3.98
N GLN A 219 8.17 -18.56 -4.89
CA GLN A 219 9.34 -17.69 -4.71
C GLN A 219 8.96 -16.21 -4.80
N VAL A 220 8.13 -15.83 -5.77
CA VAL A 220 7.65 -14.44 -5.94
C VAL A 220 6.82 -14.01 -4.73
N LEU A 221 5.87 -14.86 -4.29
CA LEU A 221 4.98 -14.56 -3.16
C LEU A 221 5.74 -14.48 -1.84
N LEU A 222 6.69 -15.40 -1.58
CA LEU A 222 7.55 -15.34 -0.39
C LEU A 222 8.39 -14.06 -0.40
N THR A 223 9.00 -13.73 -1.54
CA THR A 223 9.85 -12.55 -1.69
C THR A 223 9.05 -11.28 -1.41
N VAL A 224 7.86 -11.13 -1.99
CA VAL A 224 7.04 -9.93 -1.76
C VAL A 224 6.50 -9.84 -0.34
N THR A 225 6.24 -10.97 0.31
CA THR A 225 5.84 -10.99 1.74
C THR A 225 6.99 -10.47 2.61
N LEU A 226 8.21 -10.95 2.40
CA LEU A 226 9.39 -10.50 3.15
C LEU A 226 9.77 -9.06 2.81
N GLU A 227 9.65 -8.64 1.55
CA GLU A 227 9.82 -7.25 1.13
C GLU A 227 8.82 -6.34 1.86
N GLY A 228 7.52 -6.70 1.84
CA GLY A 228 6.48 -5.94 2.54
C GLY A 228 6.75 -5.84 4.03
N ALA A 229 7.18 -6.94 4.66
CA ALA A 229 7.51 -6.97 6.08
C ALA A 229 8.68 -6.05 6.42
N ALA A 230 9.78 -6.14 5.66
CA ALA A 230 10.97 -5.36 5.95
C ALA A 230 10.79 -3.86 5.60
N VAL A 231 10.21 -3.55 4.45
CA VAL A 231 10.01 -2.14 4.01
C VAL A 231 9.03 -1.43 4.90
N PHE A 232 7.82 -1.95 5.06
CA PHE A 232 6.75 -1.23 5.78
C PHE A 232 6.83 -1.43 7.29
N GLY A 233 7.45 -2.55 7.74
CA GLY A 233 7.85 -2.70 9.13
C GLY A 233 8.83 -1.61 9.56
N ALA A 234 9.83 -1.27 8.73
CA ALA A 234 10.74 -0.15 9.00
C ALA A 234 10.04 1.21 8.83
N LEU A 235 9.36 1.42 7.71
CA LEU A 235 8.76 2.71 7.32
C LEU A 235 7.77 3.23 8.36
N ALA A 236 7.00 2.36 9.01
CA ALA A 236 6.05 2.73 10.05
C ALA A 236 6.71 3.32 11.30
N PHE A 237 7.96 2.93 11.58
CA PHE A 237 8.70 3.38 12.77
C PHE A 237 9.73 4.48 12.47
N ILE A 238 9.95 4.88 11.21
CA ILE A 238 10.82 6.00 10.86
C ILE A 238 10.37 7.29 11.58
N PRO A 239 9.09 7.72 11.57
CA PRO A 239 8.68 8.92 12.30
C PRO A 239 8.98 8.85 13.78
N ALA A 240 8.72 7.70 14.42
CA ALA A 240 9.03 7.50 15.84
C ALA A 240 10.55 7.55 16.10
N HIS A 241 11.36 6.95 15.22
CA HIS A 241 12.84 7.02 15.31
C HIS A 241 13.35 8.45 15.21
N LEU A 242 12.89 9.21 14.23
CA LEU A 242 13.28 10.61 14.03
C LEU A 242 12.90 11.47 15.24
N HIS A 243 11.74 11.21 15.82
CA HIS A 243 11.27 11.93 17.01
C HIS A 243 12.07 11.57 18.25
N THR A 244 12.27 10.28 18.54
CA THR A 244 12.86 9.82 19.80
C THR A 244 14.39 9.90 19.82
N VAL A 245 15.06 9.71 18.68
CA VAL A 245 16.54 9.70 18.59
C VAL A 245 17.09 11.06 18.17
N HIS A 246 16.42 11.75 17.23
CA HIS A 246 16.91 13.01 16.68
C HIS A 246 16.15 14.24 17.18
N ASN A 247 15.15 14.09 18.04
CA ASN A 247 14.29 15.17 18.56
C ASN A 247 13.61 15.99 17.43
N VAL A 248 13.34 15.34 16.29
CA VAL A 248 12.61 15.95 15.17
C VAL A 248 11.11 15.93 15.49
N SER A 249 10.38 17.01 15.19
CA SER A 249 8.93 17.05 15.37
C SER A 249 8.23 15.98 14.54
N LEU A 250 7.06 15.51 14.95
CA LEU A 250 6.31 14.48 14.22
C LEU A 250 5.84 14.99 12.85
N PHE A 251 5.55 16.28 12.74
CA PHE A 251 5.29 16.95 11.46
C PHE A 251 6.50 16.86 10.51
N SER A 252 7.68 17.25 10.95
CA SER A 252 8.90 17.17 10.14
C SER A 252 9.25 15.72 9.81
N SER A 253 9.07 14.80 10.75
CA SER A 253 9.27 13.36 10.52
C SER A 253 8.34 12.82 9.45
N GLY A 254 7.07 13.23 9.48
CA GLY A 254 6.10 12.90 8.42
C GLY A 254 6.51 13.50 7.07
N ALA A 255 6.98 14.75 7.04
CA ALA A 255 7.47 15.39 5.82
C ALA A 255 8.69 14.66 5.22
N PHE A 256 9.60 14.14 6.05
CA PHE A 256 10.75 13.34 5.56
C PHE A 256 10.29 12.02 4.92
N VAL A 257 9.30 11.37 5.48
CA VAL A 257 8.73 10.14 4.89
C VAL A 257 8.06 10.42 3.53
N VAL A 258 7.58 11.64 3.26
CA VAL A 258 7.08 12.01 1.92
C VAL A 258 8.17 11.84 0.85
N LEU A 259 9.45 12.02 1.20
CA LEU A 259 10.58 11.82 0.28
C LEU A 259 10.69 10.37 -0.20
N PHE A 260 10.22 9.39 0.58
CA PHE A 260 10.08 8.02 0.12
C PHE A 260 9.15 7.93 -1.12
N GLY A 261 8.01 8.61 -1.08
CA GLY A 261 7.11 8.71 -2.24
C GLY A 261 7.75 9.41 -3.43
N LEU A 262 8.53 10.49 -3.19
CA LEU A 262 9.26 11.19 -4.25
C LEU A 262 10.34 10.32 -4.89
N GLY A 263 11.02 9.46 -4.13
CA GLY A 263 11.92 8.43 -4.66
C GLY A 263 11.22 7.50 -5.64
N GLY A 264 9.99 7.07 -5.31
CA GLY A 264 9.13 6.28 -6.18
C GLY A 264 8.74 7.02 -7.47
N LEU A 265 8.36 8.28 -7.36
CA LEU A 265 8.05 9.11 -8.53
C LEU A 265 9.29 9.29 -9.43
N ALA A 266 10.47 9.50 -8.86
CA ALA A 266 11.73 9.60 -9.61
C ALA A 266 12.01 8.31 -10.42
N PHE A 267 11.77 7.13 -9.82
CA PHE A 267 11.83 5.87 -10.55
C PHE A 267 10.78 5.83 -11.67
N ALA A 268 9.53 6.13 -11.39
CA ALA A 268 8.44 6.06 -12.35
C ALA A 268 8.66 6.95 -13.59
N PHE A 269 9.11 8.20 -13.39
CA PHE A 269 9.39 9.14 -14.49
C PHE A 269 10.54 8.69 -15.38
N ARG A 270 11.54 7.97 -14.87
CA ARG A 270 12.70 7.49 -15.63
C ARG A 270 12.78 5.97 -15.72
N SER A 271 11.65 5.28 -15.57
CA SER A 271 11.61 3.80 -15.53
C SER A 271 12.24 3.16 -16.75
N ARG A 272 12.03 3.69 -17.97
CA ARG A 272 12.67 3.19 -19.20
C ARG A 272 14.20 3.25 -19.11
N PHE A 273 14.76 4.36 -18.62
CA PHE A 273 16.20 4.51 -18.42
C PHE A 273 16.75 3.50 -17.43
N TRP A 274 16.07 3.36 -16.28
CA TRP A 274 16.51 2.42 -15.24
C TRP A 274 16.45 0.97 -15.72
N VAL A 275 15.36 0.58 -16.39
CA VAL A 275 15.19 -0.78 -16.93
C VAL A 275 16.21 -1.07 -18.02
N SER A 276 16.47 -0.16 -18.95
CA SER A 276 17.46 -0.37 -20.02
C SER A 276 18.89 -0.42 -19.48
N ARG A 277 19.20 0.33 -18.42
CA ARG A 277 20.57 0.40 -17.86
C ARG A 277 20.92 -0.80 -16.97
N PHE A 278 19.97 -1.25 -16.13
CA PHE A 278 20.22 -2.25 -15.10
C PHE A 278 19.62 -3.63 -15.43
N GLY A 279 18.64 -3.70 -16.31
CA GLY A 279 17.84 -4.91 -16.51
C GLY A 279 17.07 -5.33 -15.25
N GLU A 280 16.30 -6.40 -15.32
CA GLU A 280 15.50 -6.86 -14.16
C GLU A 280 16.37 -7.25 -12.96
N VAL A 281 17.41 -8.04 -13.18
CA VAL A 281 18.30 -8.54 -12.12
C VAL A 281 19.07 -7.39 -11.46
N GLY A 282 19.55 -6.45 -12.28
CA GLY A 282 20.26 -5.26 -11.79
C GLY A 282 19.36 -4.35 -10.97
N LEU A 283 18.09 -4.15 -11.39
CA LEU A 283 17.10 -3.35 -10.63
C LEU A 283 16.83 -3.96 -9.26
N ILE A 284 16.70 -5.28 -9.15
CA ILE A 284 16.50 -5.97 -7.87
C ILE A 284 17.70 -5.77 -6.96
N ARG A 285 18.92 -6.02 -7.47
CA ARG A 285 20.17 -5.88 -6.68
C ARG A 285 20.41 -4.45 -6.23
N THR A 286 20.31 -3.49 -7.16
CA THR A 286 20.51 -2.07 -6.84
C THR A 286 19.43 -1.56 -5.89
N GLY A 287 18.18 -1.94 -6.10
CA GLY A 287 17.07 -1.57 -5.20
C GLY A 287 17.28 -2.10 -3.78
N ALA A 288 17.66 -3.37 -3.64
CA ALA A 288 17.94 -3.98 -2.34
C ALA A 288 19.14 -3.31 -1.63
N LEU A 289 20.20 -3.00 -2.38
CA LEU A 289 21.37 -2.30 -1.84
C LEU A 289 21.03 -0.88 -1.39
N LEU A 290 20.30 -0.12 -2.20
CA LEU A 290 19.85 1.23 -1.86
C LEU A 290 18.97 1.23 -0.60
N MET A 291 18.05 0.29 -0.49
CA MET A 291 17.20 0.17 0.71
C MET A 291 18.02 -0.18 1.95
N CYS A 292 18.95 -1.13 1.84
CA CYS A 292 19.82 -1.51 2.95
C CYS A 292 20.68 -0.33 3.42
N THR A 293 21.40 0.32 2.50
CA THR A 293 22.26 1.45 2.83
C THR A 293 21.47 2.64 3.39
N ALA A 294 20.30 2.91 2.85
CA ALA A 294 19.41 3.96 3.37
C ALA A 294 18.96 3.66 4.80
N LEU A 295 18.48 2.45 5.09
CA LEU A 295 18.02 2.08 6.44
C LEU A 295 19.17 2.03 7.44
N LEU A 296 20.35 1.54 7.08
CA LEU A 296 21.55 1.59 7.94
C LEU A 296 21.98 3.03 8.21
N SER A 297 21.92 3.89 7.20
CA SER A 297 22.25 5.31 7.39
C SER A 297 21.23 6.04 8.27
N LEU A 298 19.93 5.76 8.11
CA LEU A 298 18.87 6.26 8.98
C LEU A 298 19.09 5.83 10.44
N ALA A 299 19.54 4.59 10.65
CA ALA A 299 19.73 4.01 11.98
C ALA A 299 20.89 4.61 12.75
N TRP A 300 22.01 4.96 12.08
CA TRP A 300 23.30 5.20 12.76
C TRP A 300 23.93 6.55 12.46
N ILE A 301 23.51 7.29 11.42
CA ILE A 301 24.09 8.61 11.13
C ILE A 301 23.43 9.66 12.03
N PRO A 302 24.20 10.40 12.85
CA PRO A 302 23.66 11.34 13.83
C PRO A 302 23.14 12.65 13.21
N PHE A 303 23.43 12.90 11.96
CA PHE A 303 23.08 14.16 11.30
C PHE A 303 21.66 14.14 10.74
N TRP A 304 20.73 14.88 11.31
CA TRP A 304 19.32 14.92 10.93
C TRP A 304 19.08 15.30 9.45
N TRP A 305 19.91 16.15 8.88
CA TRP A 305 19.78 16.55 7.46
C TRP A 305 20.06 15.39 6.47
N TRP A 306 20.82 14.36 6.89
CA TRP A 306 21.04 13.15 6.09
C TRP A 306 19.80 12.28 5.98
N LEU A 307 18.85 12.43 6.88
CA LEU A 307 17.61 11.64 6.91
C LEU A 307 16.75 11.87 5.65
N MET A 308 16.82 13.09 5.08
CA MET A 308 16.10 13.43 3.85
C MET A 308 16.56 12.61 2.63
N PRO A 309 17.86 12.65 2.23
CA PRO A 309 18.33 11.82 1.11
C PRO A 309 18.19 10.33 1.39
N ALA A 310 18.32 9.89 2.64
CA ALA A 310 18.13 8.49 3.00
C ALA A 310 16.68 8.03 2.76
N CYS A 311 15.67 8.79 3.17
CA CYS A 311 14.26 8.49 2.89
C CYS A 311 13.98 8.46 1.38
N PHE A 312 14.55 9.39 0.61
CA PHE A 312 14.41 9.39 -0.84
C PHE A 312 15.03 8.15 -1.49
N LEU A 313 16.26 7.78 -1.09
CA LEU A 313 16.96 6.59 -1.61
C LEU A 313 16.24 5.29 -1.20
N PHE A 314 15.67 5.25 0.00
CA PHE A 314 14.86 4.12 0.45
C PHE A 314 13.65 3.91 -0.46
N GLY A 315 12.92 4.98 -0.79
CA GLY A 315 11.80 4.94 -1.73
C GLY A 315 12.21 4.57 -3.15
N LEU A 316 13.28 5.17 -3.66
CA LEU A 316 13.82 4.84 -4.99
C LEU A 316 14.17 3.34 -5.08
N GLY A 317 14.89 2.81 -4.09
CA GLY A 317 15.26 1.39 -4.02
C GLY A 317 14.05 0.46 -3.94
N PHE A 318 13.05 0.83 -3.14
CA PHE A 318 11.80 0.08 -3.04
C PHE A 318 11.10 -0.05 -4.40
N TYR A 319 10.88 1.06 -5.10
CA TYR A 319 10.19 1.01 -6.38
C TYR A 319 10.99 0.32 -7.49
N MET A 320 12.33 0.33 -7.44
CA MET A 320 13.18 -0.46 -8.33
C MET A 320 12.96 -1.97 -8.15
N MET A 321 12.95 -2.46 -6.91
CA MET A 321 12.75 -3.87 -6.60
C MET A 321 11.29 -4.29 -6.74
N HIS A 322 10.35 -3.57 -6.11
CA HIS A 322 8.94 -3.89 -6.07
C HIS A 322 8.28 -3.92 -7.45
N ASN A 323 8.59 -2.94 -8.32
CA ASN A 323 8.06 -2.92 -9.67
C ASN A 323 8.50 -4.15 -10.48
N THR A 324 9.73 -4.61 -10.28
CA THR A 324 10.22 -5.84 -10.92
C THR A 324 9.52 -7.09 -10.38
N LEU A 325 9.27 -7.15 -9.06
CA LEU A 325 8.47 -8.21 -8.45
C LEU A 325 7.02 -8.21 -8.99
N GLN A 326 6.42 -7.05 -9.13
CA GLN A 326 5.06 -6.90 -9.66
C GLN A 326 4.94 -7.36 -11.11
N ILE A 327 5.95 -7.09 -11.96
CA ILE A 327 6.03 -7.63 -13.32
C ILE A 327 6.09 -9.17 -13.28
N ASN A 328 6.94 -9.74 -12.42
CA ASN A 328 7.04 -11.18 -12.25
C ASN A 328 5.72 -11.81 -11.74
N ALA A 329 4.97 -11.11 -10.89
CA ALA A 329 3.65 -11.55 -10.43
C ALA A 329 2.65 -11.69 -11.59
N THR A 330 2.69 -10.81 -12.60
CA THR A 330 1.81 -10.90 -13.78
C THR A 330 2.14 -12.09 -14.68
N GLN A 331 3.35 -12.65 -14.55
CA GLN A 331 3.88 -13.72 -15.41
C GLN A 331 4.01 -15.07 -14.69
N MET A 332 3.89 -15.10 -13.35
CA MET A 332 4.12 -16.32 -12.57
C MET A 332 3.07 -17.41 -12.80
N ALA A 333 1.84 -17.03 -13.20
CA ALA A 333 0.76 -17.95 -13.59
C ALA A 333 -0.02 -17.33 -14.76
N PRO A 334 0.46 -17.46 -16.02
CA PRO A 334 -0.09 -16.76 -17.18
C PRO A 334 -1.57 -17.05 -17.46
N GLU A 335 -2.01 -18.28 -17.20
CA GLU A 335 -3.41 -18.70 -17.41
C GLU A 335 -4.36 -18.11 -16.35
N ARG A 336 -3.82 -17.58 -15.22
CA ARG A 336 -4.57 -17.11 -14.06
C ARG A 336 -4.02 -15.78 -13.53
N ARG A 337 -3.73 -14.84 -14.43
CA ARG A 337 -3.10 -13.56 -14.10
C ARG A 337 -3.83 -12.78 -13.02
N GLY A 338 -5.16 -12.80 -13.03
CA GLY A 338 -5.96 -12.09 -12.03
C GLY A 338 -5.73 -12.64 -10.61
N ALA A 339 -5.81 -13.97 -10.44
CA ALA A 339 -5.55 -14.63 -9.16
C ALA A 339 -4.09 -14.45 -8.71
N ALA A 340 -3.12 -14.49 -9.65
CA ALA A 340 -1.71 -14.30 -9.38
C ALA A 340 -1.43 -12.88 -8.82
N VAL A 341 -1.95 -11.84 -9.47
CA VAL A 341 -1.79 -10.45 -9.01
C VAL A 341 -2.51 -10.20 -7.69
N ALA A 342 -3.70 -10.79 -7.49
CA ALA A 342 -4.41 -10.69 -6.22
C ALA A 342 -3.67 -11.39 -5.09
N ALA A 343 -3.10 -12.58 -5.33
CA ALA A 343 -2.25 -13.28 -4.36
C ALA A 343 -1.00 -12.46 -4.01
N PHE A 344 -0.35 -11.86 -5.01
CA PHE A 344 0.81 -10.99 -4.81
C PHE A 344 0.46 -9.80 -3.91
N ALA A 345 -0.62 -9.09 -4.21
CA ALA A 345 -1.05 -7.94 -3.41
C ALA A 345 -1.43 -8.36 -1.98
N SER A 346 -2.16 -9.46 -1.79
CA SER A 346 -2.50 -9.98 -0.46
C SER A 346 -1.25 -10.36 0.34
N CYS A 347 -0.31 -11.09 -0.27
CA CYS A 347 0.95 -11.46 0.37
C CYS A 347 1.77 -10.21 0.76
N PHE A 348 1.78 -9.18 -0.09
CA PHE A 348 2.44 -7.91 0.22
C PHE A 348 1.86 -7.23 1.45
N PHE A 349 0.52 -7.10 1.54
CA PHE A 349 -0.15 -6.47 2.69
C PHE A 349 -0.05 -7.31 3.95
N MET A 350 -0.11 -8.63 3.84
CA MET A 350 0.12 -9.54 4.96
C MET A 350 1.56 -9.41 5.47
N GLY A 351 2.54 -9.36 4.57
CA GLY A 351 3.94 -9.09 4.90
C GLY A 351 4.09 -7.77 5.64
N GLN A 352 3.56 -6.68 5.08
CA GLN A 352 3.55 -5.35 5.71
C GLN A 352 3.02 -5.41 7.14
N SER A 353 1.88 -6.04 7.35
CA SER A 353 1.24 -6.15 8.66
C SER A 353 2.09 -6.96 9.64
N LEU A 354 2.66 -8.08 9.18
CA LEU A 354 3.55 -8.92 9.97
C LEU A 354 4.81 -8.14 10.39
N GLY A 355 5.42 -7.39 9.46
CA GLY A 355 6.59 -6.58 9.74
C GLY A 355 6.32 -5.49 10.78
N VAL A 356 5.19 -4.79 10.67
CA VAL A 356 4.80 -3.78 11.67
C VAL A 356 4.55 -4.42 13.03
N ALA A 357 3.87 -5.58 13.11
CA ALA A 357 3.62 -6.29 14.36
C ALA A 357 4.92 -6.77 15.02
N ILE A 358 5.84 -7.36 14.25
CA ILE A 358 7.14 -7.83 14.75
C ILE A 358 7.96 -6.63 15.26
N ASN A 359 8.13 -5.59 14.46
CA ASN A 359 8.90 -4.41 14.87
C ASN A 359 8.26 -3.71 16.05
N GLY A 360 6.93 -3.65 16.12
CA GLY A 360 6.22 -3.10 17.28
C GLY A 360 6.49 -3.89 18.58
N SER A 361 6.45 -5.21 18.52
CA SER A 361 6.71 -6.06 19.69
C SER A 361 8.17 -6.00 20.16
N LEU A 362 9.12 -5.76 19.24
CA LEU A 362 10.54 -5.67 19.55
C LEU A 362 11.01 -4.25 19.86
N PHE A 363 10.19 -3.23 19.59
CA PHE A 363 10.56 -1.82 19.72
C PHE A 363 11.16 -1.46 21.08
N SER A 364 10.51 -1.90 22.16
CA SER A 364 10.95 -1.60 23.53
C SER A 364 12.18 -2.40 23.97
N VAL A 365 12.49 -3.50 23.28
CA VAL A 365 13.60 -4.41 23.64
C VAL A 365 14.89 -4.02 22.94
N VAL A 366 14.84 -3.79 21.62
CA VAL A 366 16.06 -3.58 20.82
C VAL A 366 16.23 -2.15 20.30
N GLY A 367 15.19 -1.32 20.38
CA GLY A 367 15.18 0.05 19.88
C GLY A 367 15.12 0.15 18.35
N THR A 368 14.81 1.36 17.87
CA THR A 368 14.60 1.61 16.42
C THR A 368 15.88 1.44 15.58
N PRO A 369 17.10 1.80 16.00
CA PRO A 369 18.28 1.60 15.16
C PRO A 369 18.50 0.15 14.77
N VAL A 370 18.31 -0.78 15.72
CA VAL A 370 18.44 -2.22 15.45
C VAL A 370 17.34 -2.71 14.51
N LEU A 371 16.09 -2.28 14.73
CA LEU A 371 14.95 -2.66 13.87
C LEU A 371 15.15 -2.20 12.41
N LEU A 372 15.61 -0.96 12.20
CA LEU A 372 15.92 -0.43 10.87
C LEU A 372 17.08 -1.21 10.23
N SER A 373 18.12 -1.53 11.00
CA SER A 373 19.26 -2.32 10.51
C SER A 373 18.86 -3.73 10.09
N CYS A 374 18.10 -4.43 10.93
CA CYS A 374 17.60 -5.77 10.62
C CYS A 374 16.72 -5.76 9.36
N SER A 375 15.85 -4.78 9.22
CA SER A 375 15.01 -4.61 8.01
C SER A 375 15.86 -4.36 6.77
N GLY A 376 16.89 -3.51 6.86
CA GLY A 376 17.81 -3.26 5.74
C GLY A 376 18.58 -4.50 5.31
N LEU A 377 19.14 -5.24 6.26
CA LEU A 377 19.87 -6.49 5.99
C LEU A 377 18.95 -7.56 5.40
N LEU A 378 17.74 -7.70 5.92
CA LEU A 378 16.75 -8.63 5.37
C LEU A 378 16.42 -8.30 3.91
N LEU A 379 16.24 -7.01 3.57
CA LEU A 379 16.01 -6.58 2.19
C LEU A 379 17.18 -6.91 1.26
N LEU A 380 18.41 -6.73 1.73
CA LEU A 380 19.61 -7.08 0.96
C LEU A 380 19.68 -8.59 0.70
N ILE A 381 19.43 -9.41 1.71
CA ILE A 381 19.44 -10.88 1.59
C ILE A 381 18.34 -11.35 0.64
N VAL A 382 17.12 -10.90 0.85
CA VAL A 382 15.93 -11.29 0.07
C VAL A 382 16.08 -10.85 -1.39
N GLY A 383 16.49 -9.60 -1.62
CA GLY A 383 16.70 -9.07 -2.96
C GLY A 383 17.84 -9.79 -3.70
N SER A 384 18.97 -10.04 -3.03
CA SER A 384 20.09 -10.76 -3.61
C SER A 384 19.72 -12.20 -3.99
N ARG A 385 19.00 -12.91 -3.11
CA ARG A 385 18.50 -14.26 -3.38
C ARG A 385 17.52 -14.28 -4.55
N PHE A 386 16.55 -13.38 -4.58
CA PHE A 386 15.60 -13.31 -5.69
C PHE A 386 16.28 -12.96 -7.02
N ALA A 387 17.26 -12.06 -7.01
CA ALA A 387 18.07 -11.74 -8.19
C ALA A 387 18.83 -12.97 -8.73
N GLN A 388 19.40 -13.78 -7.86
CA GLN A 388 20.06 -15.04 -8.24
C GLN A 388 19.07 -16.03 -8.87
N LEU A 389 17.92 -16.25 -8.23
CA LEU A 389 16.88 -17.13 -8.75
C LEU A 389 16.35 -16.67 -10.12
N ARG A 390 16.18 -15.36 -10.29
CA ARG A 390 15.73 -14.78 -11.57
C ARG A 390 16.80 -14.93 -12.65
N GLN A 391 18.07 -14.74 -12.32
CA GLN A 391 19.18 -14.92 -13.26
C GLN A 391 19.25 -16.36 -13.77
N LEU A 392 19.18 -17.35 -12.88
CA LEU A 392 19.16 -18.78 -13.27
C LEU A 392 17.99 -19.09 -14.20
N ARG A 393 16.83 -18.48 -14.00
CA ARG A 393 15.67 -18.71 -14.87
C ARG A 393 15.76 -18.05 -16.25
N ILE A 394 16.58 -17.02 -16.41
CA ILE A 394 16.81 -16.38 -17.72
C ILE A 394 17.85 -17.16 -18.54
N THR A 395 18.77 -17.83 -17.86
CA THR A 395 19.85 -18.60 -18.50
C THR A 395 19.47 -20.03 -18.89
N HIS A 396 18.37 -20.54 -18.39
CA HIS A 396 17.72 -21.82 -18.74
C HIS A 396 16.36 -21.58 -19.40
#